data_1963bb01aea1ad2fcd086e6c66de45a0
#
_entry.id   1963bb01aea1ad2fcd086e6c66de45a0
#
_cell.length_a   1.000
_cell.length_b   1.000
_cell.length_c   1.000
_cell.angle_alpha   90.00
_cell.angle_beta   90.00
_cell.angle_gamma   90.00
#
_symmetry.space_group_name_H-M   'P 1'
#
loop_
_entity.id
_entity.type
_entity.pdbx_description
1 polymer ?
#
loop_
_entity_poly.entity_id
_entity_poly.type
_entity_poly.pdbx_seq_one_letter_code
_entity_poly.pdbx_strand_id
1 'polypeptide(L)'
;MTDLVITSPANQRLKDLLTLRRRRVREDTGQSLVEGLEETSLALEAGVLPQTLFHCPELMLDVPAGAALVERARAAGAEIVELGRTAFEKVAYREGPDGILAKVPSPGRSLAEVDLPEGALVLLCEGVEKPGNLGAMLRTADAAGVSLIIAADPVTDWGNPNVIRSSKGTVFSVPVAAASTDQAWDWLAAKGVPVVATTPETDVVHTDADLTGTVAVAVGSEKYGLTELALARSTHRVRIPMVGRANSLNVATSAAIVVYEAVRQRRAD
;
A
#
# COMPACT_ATOMS: atom_id res chain seq x y z
N MET A 1 -29.71 13.41 -12.39
CA MET A 1 -28.92 14.67 -12.21
C MET A 1 -27.95 14.77 -13.36
N THR A 2 -27.77 15.95 -13.94
CA THR A 2 -26.77 16.15 -14.99
C THR A 2 -25.41 16.29 -14.33
N ASP A 3 -24.42 15.55 -14.79
CA ASP A 3 -23.05 15.60 -14.25
C ASP A 3 -22.41 16.97 -14.50
N LEU A 4 -21.56 17.38 -13.58
CA LEU A 4 -20.76 18.59 -13.75
C LEU A 4 -19.69 18.34 -14.81
N VAL A 5 -19.60 19.20 -15.82
CA VAL A 5 -18.57 19.11 -16.87
C VAL A 5 -17.53 20.21 -16.68
N ILE A 6 -16.25 19.85 -16.62
CA ILE A 6 -15.12 20.78 -16.53
C ILE A 6 -14.18 20.58 -17.71
N THR A 7 -14.09 21.58 -18.58
CA THR A 7 -13.21 21.58 -19.76
C THR A 7 -11.94 22.39 -19.56
N SER A 8 -11.98 23.40 -18.67
CA SER A 8 -10.85 24.29 -18.42
C SER A 8 -9.82 23.68 -17.47
N PRO A 9 -8.55 23.55 -17.88
CA PRO A 9 -7.47 23.08 -17.00
C PRO A 9 -7.11 24.08 -15.89
N ALA A 10 -7.63 25.33 -15.96
CA ALA A 10 -7.43 26.36 -14.93
C ALA A 10 -8.49 26.33 -13.82
N ASN A 11 -9.45 25.41 -13.89
CA ASN A 11 -10.53 25.29 -12.88
C ASN A 11 -9.96 25.10 -11.49
N GLN A 12 -10.58 25.76 -10.47
CA GLN A 12 -10.11 25.72 -9.09
C GLN A 12 -10.15 24.31 -8.50
N ARG A 13 -11.17 23.50 -8.80
CA ARG A 13 -11.27 22.12 -8.32
C ARG A 13 -10.07 21.27 -8.78
N LEU A 14 -9.55 21.48 -10.00
CA LEU A 14 -8.37 20.78 -10.50
C LEU A 14 -7.09 21.21 -9.79
N LYS A 15 -6.99 22.50 -9.43
CA LYS A 15 -5.87 22.98 -8.62
C LYS A 15 -5.88 22.34 -7.23
N ASP A 16 -7.06 22.23 -6.62
CA ASP A 16 -7.22 21.59 -5.31
C ASP A 16 -6.85 20.09 -5.36
N LEU A 17 -7.26 19.38 -6.41
CA LEU A 17 -6.83 17.98 -6.62
C LEU A 17 -5.30 17.85 -6.70
N LEU A 18 -4.64 18.76 -7.43
CA LEU A 18 -3.18 18.73 -7.54
C LEU A 18 -2.46 18.92 -6.21
N THR A 19 -3.09 19.57 -5.23
CA THR A 19 -2.50 19.71 -3.88
C THR A 19 -2.36 18.37 -3.18
N LEU A 20 -3.24 17.38 -3.46
CA LEU A 20 -3.20 16.04 -2.89
C LEU A 20 -1.97 15.21 -3.34
N ARG A 21 -1.19 15.72 -4.31
CA ARG A 21 0.14 15.15 -4.63
C ARG A 21 1.14 15.34 -3.48
N ARG A 22 0.90 16.31 -2.57
CA ARG A 22 1.76 16.60 -1.42
C ARG A 22 1.33 15.76 -0.23
N ARG A 23 2.28 15.05 0.39
CA ARG A 23 2.06 14.22 1.58
C ARG A 23 1.30 14.98 2.68
N ARG A 24 1.79 16.16 3.06
CA ARG A 24 1.18 16.98 4.10
C ARG A 24 -0.31 17.24 3.85
N VAL A 25 -0.70 17.55 2.61
CA VAL A 25 -2.11 17.82 2.29
C VAL A 25 -2.95 16.56 2.44
N ARG A 26 -2.43 15.37 2.07
CA ARG A 26 -3.12 14.10 2.29
C ARG A 26 -3.30 13.80 3.78
N GLU A 27 -2.25 14.04 4.58
CA GLU A 27 -2.31 13.87 6.03
C GLU A 27 -3.31 14.85 6.68
N ASP A 28 -3.26 16.13 6.30
CA ASP A 28 -4.16 17.16 6.83
C ASP A 28 -5.64 16.94 6.44
N THR A 29 -5.90 16.41 5.24
CA THR A 29 -7.26 16.23 4.71
C THR A 29 -7.81 14.81 4.87
N GLY A 30 -6.96 13.82 5.12
CA GLY A 30 -7.35 12.41 5.10
C GLY A 30 -7.78 11.92 3.71
N GLN A 31 -7.32 12.58 2.62
CA GLN A 31 -7.76 12.30 1.26
C GLN A 31 -6.60 11.92 0.36
N SER A 32 -6.84 11.02 -0.58
CA SER A 32 -5.88 10.58 -1.61
C SER A 32 -6.50 10.56 -2.99
N LEU A 33 -5.64 10.52 -4.01
CA LEU A 33 -6.05 10.33 -5.40
C LEU A 33 -5.73 8.92 -5.86
N VAL A 34 -6.71 8.28 -6.45
CA VAL A 34 -6.60 6.99 -7.14
C VAL A 34 -6.77 7.24 -8.63
N GLU A 35 -5.77 6.92 -9.41
CA GLU A 35 -5.81 7.04 -10.86
C GLU A 35 -5.76 5.66 -11.50
N GLY A 36 -6.73 5.37 -12.32
CA GLY A 36 -6.83 4.13 -13.07
C GLY A 36 -8.12 3.37 -12.80
N LEU A 37 -8.57 2.70 -13.86
CA LEU A 37 -9.77 1.87 -13.84
C LEU A 37 -9.62 0.68 -12.86
N GLU A 38 -8.49 -0.04 -12.93
CA GLU A 38 -8.21 -1.20 -12.07
C GLU A 38 -8.13 -0.77 -10.59
N GLU A 39 -7.31 0.25 -10.29
CA GLU A 39 -7.05 0.71 -8.94
C GLU A 39 -8.33 1.26 -8.28
N THR A 40 -9.15 1.99 -9.05
CA THR A 40 -10.41 2.54 -8.55
C THR A 40 -11.46 1.44 -8.36
N SER A 41 -11.52 0.45 -9.26
CA SER A 41 -12.41 -0.70 -9.12
C SER A 41 -12.09 -1.49 -7.85
N LEU A 42 -10.80 -1.78 -7.60
CA LEU A 42 -10.36 -2.51 -6.42
C LEU A 42 -10.63 -1.73 -5.13
N ALA A 43 -10.45 -0.40 -5.14
CA ALA A 43 -10.79 0.44 -4.00
C ALA A 43 -12.30 0.35 -3.66
N LEU A 44 -13.18 0.43 -4.67
CA LEU A 44 -14.63 0.24 -4.48
C LEU A 44 -14.99 -1.15 -3.98
N GLU A 45 -14.35 -2.20 -4.49
CA GLU A 45 -14.55 -3.58 -4.06
C GLU A 45 -14.11 -3.80 -2.60
N ALA A 46 -13.07 -3.09 -2.17
CA ALA A 46 -12.63 -3.04 -0.77
C ALA A 46 -13.52 -2.17 0.14
N GLY A 47 -14.62 -1.61 -0.38
CA GLY A 47 -15.55 -0.78 0.38
C GLY A 47 -15.12 0.67 0.55
N VAL A 48 -14.08 1.13 -0.16
CA VAL A 48 -13.63 2.52 -0.13
C VAL A 48 -14.53 3.35 -1.05
N LEU A 49 -15.33 4.24 -0.46
CA LEU A 49 -16.28 5.06 -1.19
C LEU A 49 -15.63 6.36 -1.67
N PRO A 50 -15.56 6.62 -2.98
CA PRO A 50 -15.07 7.88 -3.50
C PRO A 50 -15.98 9.05 -3.06
N GLN A 51 -15.37 10.16 -2.69
CA GLN A 51 -16.11 11.42 -2.55
C GLN A 51 -16.48 12.00 -3.91
N THR A 52 -15.54 11.93 -4.85
CA THR A 52 -15.72 12.40 -6.22
C THR A 52 -15.01 11.45 -7.17
N LEU A 53 -15.69 11.05 -8.22
CA LEU A 53 -15.10 10.36 -9.36
C LEU A 53 -15.05 11.33 -10.54
N PHE A 54 -13.86 11.53 -11.08
CA PHE A 54 -13.60 12.29 -12.30
C PHE A 54 -13.39 11.30 -13.45
N HIS A 55 -14.06 11.52 -14.56
CA HIS A 55 -13.87 10.69 -15.73
C HIS A 55 -13.72 11.51 -17.01
N CYS A 56 -13.01 10.97 -17.98
CA CYS A 56 -12.84 11.56 -19.31
C CYS A 56 -13.18 10.51 -20.37
N PRO A 57 -14.39 10.54 -20.97
CA PRO A 57 -14.80 9.55 -21.97
C PRO A 57 -13.82 9.39 -23.13
N GLU A 58 -13.22 10.49 -23.57
CA GLU A 58 -12.24 10.50 -24.67
C GLU A 58 -10.94 9.72 -24.38
N LEU A 59 -10.61 9.51 -23.10
CA LEU A 59 -9.38 8.82 -22.66
C LEU A 59 -9.64 7.39 -22.18
N MET A 60 -10.90 6.97 -22.04
CA MET A 60 -11.23 5.62 -21.61
C MET A 60 -10.72 4.59 -22.62
N LEU A 61 -9.84 3.70 -22.14
CA LEU A 61 -9.31 2.58 -22.94
C LEU A 61 -10.33 1.43 -23.05
N ASP A 62 -11.08 1.19 -21.97
CA ASP A 62 -12.21 0.26 -21.91
C ASP A 62 -13.48 1.04 -21.56
N VAL A 63 -14.19 1.49 -22.58
CA VAL A 63 -15.39 2.33 -22.41
C VAL A 63 -16.50 1.62 -21.64
N PRO A 64 -16.84 0.34 -21.91
CA PRO A 64 -17.84 -0.39 -21.14
C PRO A 64 -17.49 -0.51 -19.66
N ALA A 65 -16.27 -0.91 -19.34
CA ALA A 65 -15.82 -1.06 -17.95
C ALA A 65 -15.73 0.29 -17.23
N GLY A 66 -15.23 1.35 -17.89
CA GLY A 66 -15.20 2.71 -17.36
C GLY A 66 -16.59 3.25 -17.06
N ALA A 67 -17.55 3.09 -17.98
CA ALA A 67 -18.93 3.50 -17.75
C ALA A 67 -19.57 2.73 -16.58
N ALA A 68 -19.36 1.42 -16.50
CA ALA A 68 -19.85 0.61 -15.38
C ALA A 68 -19.27 1.07 -14.03
N LEU A 69 -17.97 1.43 -14.00
CA LEU A 69 -17.34 1.98 -12.79
C LEU A 69 -17.93 3.33 -12.39
N VAL A 70 -18.19 4.24 -13.34
CA VAL A 70 -18.85 5.53 -13.09
C VAL A 70 -20.20 5.30 -12.45
N GLU A 71 -21.02 4.39 -12.98
CA GLU A 71 -22.36 4.10 -12.42
C GLU A 71 -22.27 3.43 -11.03
N ARG A 72 -21.30 2.55 -10.79
CA ARG A 72 -21.05 1.97 -9.46
C ARG A 72 -20.68 3.07 -8.44
N ALA A 73 -19.79 3.98 -8.81
CA ALA A 73 -19.39 5.10 -7.95
C ALA A 73 -20.58 6.03 -7.67
N ARG A 74 -21.42 6.33 -8.68
CA ARG A 74 -22.64 7.11 -8.55
C ARG A 74 -23.63 6.45 -7.58
N ALA A 75 -23.86 5.16 -7.74
CA ALA A 75 -24.73 4.39 -6.85
C ALA A 75 -24.20 4.34 -5.41
N ALA A 76 -22.88 4.40 -5.23
CA ALA A 76 -22.22 4.49 -3.94
C ALA A 76 -22.25 5.93 -3.33
N GLY A 77 -22.84 6.92 -4.01
CA GLY A 77 -23.01 8.28 -3.53
C GLY A 77 -21.89 9.25 -3.89
N ALA A 78 -20.97 8.86 -4.77
CA ALA A 78 -19.91 9.75 -5.25
C ALA A 78 -20.47 10.91 -6.11
N GLU A 79 -19.91 12.10 -5.98
CA GLU A 79 -20.08 13.15 -6.98
C GLU A 79 -19.37 12.71 -8.28
N ILE A 80 -20.09 12.77 -9.40
CA ILE A 80 -19.51 12.44 -10.71
C ILE A 80 -19.21 13.74 -11.46
N VAL A 81 -17.98 13.83 -11.97
CA VAL A 81 -17.49 15.00 -12.72
C VAL A 81 -16.86 14.56 -14.02
N GLU A 82 -17.40 15.00 -15.13
CA GLU A 82 -16.80 14.78 -16.44
C GLU A 82 -15.71 15.82 -16.72
N LEU A 83 -14.55 15.37 -17.14
CA LEU A 83 -13.43 16.22 -17.54
C LEU A 83 -13.20 16.14 -19.06
N GLY A 84 -13.05 17.28 -19.71
CA GLY A 84 -12.49 17.30 -21.05
C GLY A 84 -11.01 16.83 -21.03
N ARG A 85 -10.52 16.29 -22.15
CA ARG A 85 -9.18 15.72 -22.29
C ARG A 85 -8.08 16.58 -21.67
N THR A 86 -7.98 17.85 -22.05
CA THR A 86 -6.92 18.77 -21.55
C THR A 86 -7.00 18.99 -20.03
N ALA A 87 -8.22 19.03 -19.49
CA ALA A 87 -8.47 19.18 -18.05
C ALA A 87 -8.04 17.90 -17.31
N PHE A 88 -8.32 16.71 -17.84
CA PHE A 88 -7.93 15.44 -17.27
C PHE A 88 -6.41 15.24 -17.30
N GLU A 89 -5.78 15.46 -18.45
CA GLU A 89 -4.31 15.35 -18.62
C GLU A 89 -3.55 16.28 -17.67
N LYS A 90 -4.14 17.43 -17.27
CA LYS A 90 -3.55 18.33 -16.27
C LYS A 90 -3.46 17.71 -14.90
N VAL A 91 -4.46 16.90 -14.51
CA VAL A 91 -4.52 16.27 -13.18
C VAL A 91 -4.02 14.84 -13.17
N ALA A 92 -3.91 14.20 -14.31
CA ALA A 92 -3.35 12.86 -14.45
C ALA A 92 -1.93 12.79 -13.91
N TYR A 93 -1.61 11.71 -13.21
CA TYR A 93 -0.31 11.45 -12.60
C TYR A 93 0.60 10.65 -13.52
N ARG A 94 0.03 9.79 -14.37
CA ARG A 94 0.74 8.95 -15.33
C ARG A 94 0.73 9.53 -16.75
N GLU A 95 1.74 9.16 -17.51
CA GLU A 95 1.70 9.31 -18.95
C GLU A 95 0.72 8.30 -19.57
N GLY A 96 -0.17 8.74 -20.46
CA GLY A 96 -1.22 7.89 -21.03
C GLY A 96 -2.28 7.47 -20.03
N PRO A 97 -3.02 8.42 -19.43
CA PRO A 97 -4.10 8.12 -18.50
C PRO A 97 -5.26 7.37 -19.18
N ASP A 98 -5.98 6.55 -18.42
CA ASP A 98 -7.13 5.77 -18.87
C ASP A 98 -8.49 6.43 -18.61
N GLY A 99 -8.48 7.72 -18.31
CA GLY A 99 -9.70 8.52 -18.16
C GLY A 99 -10.46 8.34 -16.86
N ILE A 100 -9.90 7.68 -15.85
CA ILE A 100 -10.50 7.50 -14.52
C ILE A 100 -9.59 8.07 -13.43
N LEU A 101 -10.14 8.92 -12.56
CA LEU A 101 -9.48 9.48 -11.39
C LEU A 101 -10.49 9.62 -10.25
N ALA A 102 -10.19 9.12 -9.07
CA ALA A 102 -11.07 9.22 -7.92
C ALA A 102 -10.39 9.93 -6.74
N LYS A 103 -11.15 10.75 -6.04
CA LYS A 103 -10.79 11.30 -4.74
C LYS A 103 -11.43 10.42 -3.67
N VAL A 104 -10.59 9.79 -2.84
CA VAL A 104 -11.00 8.80 -1.84
C VAL A 104 -10.42 9.12 -0.46
N PRO A 105 -10.98 8.57 0.63
CA PRO A 105 -10.29 8.55 1.92
C PRO A 105 -8.90 7.92 1.79
N SER A 106 -7.90 8.50 2.44
CA SER A 106 -6.54 7.94 2.43
C SER A 106 -6.51 6.55 3.08
N PRO A 107 -5.79 5.57 2.50
CA PRO A 107 -5.63 4.28 3.13
C PRO A 107 -4.77 4.39 4.40
N GLY A 108 -4.98 3.46 5.32
CA GLY A 108 -4.26 3.37 6.58
C GLY A 108 -5.18 3.49 7.79
N ARG A 109 -4.80 2.80 8.85
CA ARG A 109 -5.47 2.79 10.15
C ARG A 109 -4.48 3.12 11.25
N SER A 110 -4.96 3.63 12.37
CA SER A 110 -4.18 3.67 13.59
C SER A 110 -3.92 2.24 14.07
N LEU A 111 -2.72 1.95 14.60
CA LEU A 111 -2.45 0.65 15.23
C LEU A 111 -3.43 0.33 16.37
N ALA A 112 -3.96 1.35 17.05
CA ALA A 112 -4.95 1.17 18.10
C ALA A 112 -6.30 0.61 17.60
N GLU A 113 -6.60 0.78 16.31
CA GLU A 113 -7.83 0.31 15.65
C GLU A 113 -7.68 -1.05 14.99
N VAL A 114 -6.48 -1.65 15.10
CA VAL A 114 -6.19 -2.94 14.44
C VAL A 114 -6.34 -4.09 15.43
N ASP A 115 -7.22 -5.01 15.07
CA ASP A 115 -7.29 -6.32 15.69
C ASP A 115 -6.65 -7.37 14.79
N LEU A 116 -5.80 -8.21 15.37
CA LEU A 116 -5.15 -9.30 14.65
C LEU A 116 -5.96 -10.59 14.84
N PRO A 117 -6.26 -11.31 13.75
CA PRO A 117 -6.83 -12.65 13.87
C PRO A 117 -5.81 -13.63 14.46
N GLU A 118 -6.28 -14.76 14.96
CA GLU A 118 -5.41 -15.89 15.32
C GLU A 118 -4.62 -16.35 14.08
N GLY A 119 -3.35 -16.68 14.27
CA GLY A 119 -2.46 -17.06 13.19
C GLY A 119 -2.09 -15.90 12.25
N ALA A 120 -2.25 -14.64 12.68
CA ALA A 120 -1.92 -13.47 11.85
C ALA A 120 -0.48 -13.50 11.34
N LEU A 121 -0.30 -13.20 10.06
CA LEU A 121 0.99 -12.86 9.47
C LEU A 121 1.07 -11.35 9.30
N VAL A 122 2.05 -10.72 9.95
CA VAL A 122 2.29 -9.28 9.89
C VAL A 122 3.57 -9.01 9.10
N LEU A 123 3.58 -8.02 8.23
CA LEU A 123 4.79 -7.53 7.58
C LEU A 123 5.15 -6.14 8.14
N LEU A 124 6.29 -6.03 8.81
CA LEU A 124 6.83 -4.77 9.32
C LEU A 124 7.92 -4.25 8.37
N CYS A 125 7.72 -3.05 7.83
CA CYS A 125 8.62 -2.38 6.89
C CYS A 125 9.24 -1.16 7.56
N GLU A 126 10.48 -1.26 8.06
CA GLU A 126 11.16 -0.16 8.74
C GLU A 126 11.95 0.71 7.76
N GLY A 127 11.65 2.00 7.72
CA GLY A 127 12.40 3.00 6.95
C GLY A 127 12.40 2.77 5.43
N VAL A 128 11.43 2.04 4.87
CA VAL A 128 11.35 1.81 3.42
C VAL A 128 11.03 3.10 2.70
N GLU A 129 11.92 3.50 1.78
CA GLU A 129 11.87 4.81 1.15
C GLU A 129 11.08 4.82 -0.17
N LYS A 130 11.26 3.77 -0.99
CA LYS A 130 10.74 3.75 -2.36
C LYS A 130 9.27 3.32 -2.43
N PRO A 131 8.39 4.18 -2.97
CA PRO A 131 6.97 3.83 -3.15
C PRO A 131 6.75 2.53 -3.93
N GLY A 132 7.61 2.25 -4.93
CA GLY A 132 7.56 1.02 -5.71
C GLY A 132 7.82 -0.25 -4.89
N ASN A 133 8.70 -0.19 -3.88
CA ASN A 133 8.96 -1.31 -2.99
C ASN A 133 7.78 -1.57 -2.06
N LEU A 134 7.18 -0.52 -1.47
CA LEU A 134 5.95 -0.65 -0.68
C LEU A 134 4.81 -1.23 -1.53
N GLY A 135 4.64 -0.77 -2.76
CA GLY A 135 3.62 -1.31 -3.66
C GLY A 135 3.85 -2.77 -4.04
N ALA A 136 5.10 -3.18 -4.26
CA ALA A 136 5.43 -4.58 -4.52
C ALA A 136 5.17 -5.47 -3.28
N MET A 137 5.51 -4.98 -2.08
CA MET A 137 5.22 -5.67 -0.82
C MET A 137 3.71 -5.79 -0.56
N LEU A 138 2.92 -4.76 -0.88
CA LEU A 138 1.46 -4.82 -0.81
C LEU A 138 0.87 -5.91 -1.70
N ARG A 139 1.35 -6.03 -2.94
CA ARG A 139 0.93 -7.12 -3.85
C ARG A 139 1.32 -8.50 -3.33
N THR A 140 2.52 -8.63 -2.77
CA THR A 140 2.96 -9.86 -2.11
C THR A 140 2.07 -10.19 -0.91
N ALA A 141 1.75 -9.18 -0.10
CA ALA A 141 0.92 -9.32 1.08
C ALA A 141 -0.51 -9.76 0.74
N ASP A 142 -1.11 -9.12 -0.27
CA ASP A 142 -2.43 -9.50 -0.78
C ASP A 142 -2.45 -10.97 -1.25
N ALA A 143 -1.49 -11.34 -2.09
CA ALA A 143 -1.36 -12.69 -2.63
C ALA A 143 -1.06 -13.77 -1.56
N ALA A 144 -0.38 -13.40 -0.49
CA ALA A 144 0.04 -14.29 0.60
C ALA A 144 -0.95 -14.33 1.78
N GLY A 145 -1.98 -13.49 1.78
CA GLY A 145 -2.94 -13.39 2.89
C GLY A 145 -2.33 -12.75 4.15
N VAL A 146 -1.41 -11.79 4.00
CA VAL A 146 -0.85 -11.03 5.12
C VAL A 146 -1.96 -10.22 5.79
N SER A 147 -2.08 -10.35 7.12
CA SER A 147 -3.15 -9.75 7.91
C SER A 147 -2.98 -8.24 8.13
N LEU A 148 -1.74 -7.77 8.12
CA LEU A 148 -1.40 -6.35 8.35
C LEU A 148 -0.01 -6.02 7.79
N ILE A 149 0.12 -4.86 7.15
CA ILE A 149 1.43 -4.26 6.89
C ILE A 149 1.60 -3.01 7.76
N ILE A 150 2.72 -2.93 8.47
CA ILE A 150 3.10 -1.77 9.27
C ILE A 150 4.27 -1.08 8.59
N ALA A 151 4.14 0.19 8.22
CA ALA A 151 5.27 1.03 7.87
C ALA A 151 5.78 1.75 9.13
N ALA A 152 6.97 1.36 9.59
CA ALA A 152 7.65 1.96 10.72
C ALA A 152 8.60 3.06 10.24
N ASP A 153 8.48 4.27 10.81
CA ASP A 153 9.18 5.48 10.35
C ASP A 153 9.11 5.69 8.82
N PRO A 154 7.91 5.73 8.23
CA PRO A 154 7.75 5.72 6.79
C PRO A 154 8.23 7.04 6.15
N VAL A 155 9.10 6.95 5.15
CA VAL A 155 9.51 8.09 4.32
C VAL A 155 8.37 8.49 3.38
N THR A 156 7.58 7.54 2.90
CA THR A 156 6.37 7.78 2.09
C THR A 156 5.11 7.27 2.80
N ASP A 157 3.96 7.83 2.47
CA ASP A 157 2.67 7.44 3.04
C ASP A 157 1.90 6.47 2.13
N TRP A 158 0.95 5.75 2.69
CA TRP A 158 0.12 4.78 1.97
C TRP A 158 -0.76 5.41 0.88
N GLY A 159 -1.17 6.66 1.06
CA GLY A 159 -1.96 7.43 0.10
C GLY A 159 -1.14 8.06 -1.03
N ASN A 160 0.18 7.84 -1.08
CA ASN A 160 1.02 8.31 -2.16
C ASN A 160 0.57 7.68 -3.50
N PRO A 161 0.28 8.48 -4.55
CA PRO A 161 -0.18 7.96 -5.84
C PRO A 161 0.73 6.89 -6.46
N ASN A 162 2.05 6.96 -6.21
CA ASN A 162 2.97 5.92 -6.67
C ASN A 162 2.84 4.61 -5.87
N VAL A 163 2.52 4.66 -4.58
CA VAL A 163 2.22 3.46 -3.78
C VAL A 163 0.94 2.82 -4.28
N ILE A 164 -0.13 3.61 -4.43
CA ILE A 164 -1.43 3.14 -4.93
C ILE A 164 -1.25 2.47 -6.30
N ARG A 165 -0.56 3.13 -7.24
CA ARG A 165 -0.32 2.60 -8.57
C ARG A 165 0.55 1.35 -8.58
N SER A 166 1.69 1.36 -7.86
CA SER A 166 2.61 0.22 -7.84
C SER A 166 2.04 -0.99 -7.12
N SER A 167 1.11 -0.78 -6.18
CA SER A 167 0.33 -1.84 -5.56
C SER A 167 -0.85 -2.31 -6.42
N LYS A 168 -1.16 -1.64 -7.54
CA LYS A 168 -2.37 -1.88 -8.33
C LYS A 168 -3.66 -1.81 -7.49
N GLY A 169 -3.69 -0.90 -6.51
CA GLY A 169 -4.83 -0.71 -5.62
C GLY A 169 -4.92 -1.67 -4.43
N THR A 170 -4.03 -2.69 -4.29
CA THR A 170 -4.08 -3.61 -3.14
C THR A 170 -3.85 -2.94 -1.79
N VAL A 171 -3.36 -1.69 -1.77
CA VAL A 171 -3.30 -0.85 -0.56
C VAL A 171 -4.68 -0.61 0.09
N PHE A 172 -5.76 -0.80 -0.65
CA PHE A 172 -7.12 -0.68 -0.14
C PHE A 172 -7.70 -2.00 0.36
N SER A 173 -7.22 -3.15 -0.12
CA SER A 173 -7.66 -4.48 0.30
C SER A 173 -6.85 -5.03 1.47
N VAL A 174 -5.54 -4.77 1.51
CA VAL A 174 -4.67 -5.19 2.61
C VAL A 174 -4.74 -4.18 3.74
N PRO A 175 -5.00 -4.57 5.01
CA PRO A 175 -4.89 -3.67 6.15
C PRO A 175 -3.48 -3.07 6.26
N VAL A 176 -3.40 -1.74 6.34
CA VAL A 176 -2.12 -1.03 6.44
C VAL A 176 -2.14 -0.04 7.60
N ALA A 177 -1.02 0.09 8.30
CA ALA A 177 -0.82 1.08 9.36
C ALA A 177 0.54 1.77 9.19
N ALA A 178 0.67 2.96 9.79
CA ALA A 178 1.93 3.68 9.88
C ALA A 178 2.16 4.15 11.32
N ALA A 179 3.39 4.02 11.81
CA ALA A 179 3.76 4.40 13.16
C ALA A 179 5.26 4.76 13.22
N SER A 180 5.74 5.29 14.34
CA SER A 180 7.19 5.29 14.59
C SER A 180 7.68 3.86 14.83
N THR A 181 8.98 3.64 14.66
CA THR A 181 9.60 2.34 14.96
C THR A 181 9.27 1.91 16.39
N ASP A 182 9.46 2.77 17.38
CA ASP A 182 9.15 2.44 18.79
C ASP A 182 7.68 2.04 18.98
N GLN A 183 6.74 2.82 18.43
CA GLN A 183 5.30 2.52 18.54
C GLN A 183 4.92 1.19 17.89
N ALA A 184 5.49 0.87 16.72
CA ALA A 184 5.23 -0.39 16.03
C ALA A 184 5.72 -1.60 16.84
N TRP A 185 6.95 -1.50 17.38
CA TRP A 185 7.53 -2.56 18.19
C TRP A 185 6.82 -2.72 19.56
N ASP A 186 6.44 -1.61 20.20
CA ASP A 186 5.68 -1.65 21.45
C ASP A 186 4.31 -2.28 21.24
N TRP A 187 3.65 -1.96 20.13
CA TRP A 187 2.36 -2.55 19.80
C TRP A 187 2.45 -4.05 19.54
N LEU A 188 3.45 -4.51 18.75
CA LEU A 188 3.68 -5.94 18.52
C LEU A 188 3.97 -6.68 19.83
N ALA A 189 4.81 -6.11 20.69
CA ALA A 189 5.12 -6.68 22.00
C ALA A 189 3.88 -6.77 22.91
N ALA A 190 3.06 -5.72 22.95
CA ALA A 190 1.82 -5.69 23.73
C ALA A 190 0.78 -6.72 23.24
N LYS A 191 0.78 -7.03 21.93
CA LYS A 191 -0.06 -8.08 21.33
C LYS A 191 0.56 -9.49 21.47
N GLY A 192 1.77 -9.61 22.02
CA GLY A 192 2.48 -10.89 22.14
C GLY A 192 2.92 -11.50 20.80
N VAL A 193 3.10 -10.66 19.77
CA VAL A 193 3.50 -11.09 18.42
C VAL A 193 5.02 -11.21 18.35
N PRO A 194 5.60 -12.41 18.18
CA PRO A 194 7.03 -12.57 17.95
C PRO A 194 7.43 -11.95 16.61
N VAL A 195 8.62 -11.34 16.57
CA VAL A 195 9.14 -10.68 15.37
C VAL A 195 10.36 -11.40 14.86
N VAL A 196 10.31 -11.83 13.60
CA VAL A 196 11.41 -12.41 12.84
C VAL A 196 12.04 -11.32 11.96
N ALA A 197 13.23 -10.87 12.35
CA ALA A 197 13.99 -9.83 11.64
C ALA A 197 14.79 -10.45 10.51
N THR A 198 14.64 -9.91 9.30
CA THR A 198 15.42 -10.32 8.13
C THR A 198 16.69 -9.48 8.04
N THR A 199 17.85 -10.12 8.23
CA THR A 199 19.16 -9.49 8.20
C THR A 199 20.22 -10.46 7.64
N PRO A 200 21.26 -9.98 6.94
CA PRO A 200 22.38 -10.84 6.57
C PRO A 200 23.26 -11.25 7.77
N GLU A 201 23.16 -10.53 8.89
CA GLU A 201 24.02 -10.68 10.08
C GLU A 201 23.51 -11.74 11.04
N THR A 202 23.33 -12.97 10.55
CA THR A 202 22.96 -14.16 11.34
C THR A 202 23.28 -15.43 10.57
N ASP A 203 23.46 -16.53 11.27
CA ASP A 203 23.67 -17.85 10.64
C ASP A 203 22.36 -18.61 10.41
N VAL A 204 21.27 -18.20 11.05
CA VAL A 204 19.96 -18.86 10.94
C VAL A 204 19.35 -18.58 9.56
N VAL A 205 19.05 -19.61 8.81
CA VAL A 205 18.38 -19.49 7.51
C VAL A 205 16.89 -19.27 7.72
N HIS A 206 16.25 -18.49 6.85
CA HIS A 206 14.81 -18.15 6.98
C HIS A 206 13.90 -19.39 6.98
N THR A 207 14.33 -20.51 6.41
CA THR A 207 13.62 -21.79 6.41
C THR A 207 13.65 -22.51 7.77
N ASP A 208 14.55 -22.12 8.66
CA ASP A 208 14.74 -22.77 9.96
C ASP A 208 13.97 -22.06 11.08
N ALA A 209 13.34 -20.92 10.77
CA ALA A 209 12.47 -20.21 11.71
C ALA A 209 11.04 -20.76 11.66
N ASP A 210 10.38 -20.84 12.80
CA ASP A 210 8.96 -21.16 12.88
C ASP A 210 8.12 -19.93 12.51
N LEU A 211 7.33 -20.03 11.44
CA LEU A 211 6.45 -18.99 10.90
C LEU A 211 4.98 -19.46 10.86
N THR A 212 4.63 -20.52 11.58
CA THR A 212 3.29 -21.15 11.54
C THR A 212 2.24 -20.38 12.33
N GLY A 213 2.60 -19.87 13.52
CA GLY A 213 1.69 -19.12 14.38
C GLY A 213 1.50 -17.65 14.01
N THR A 214 0.96 -16.86 14.96
CA THR A 214 0.95 -15.40 14.84
C THR A 214 2.38 -14.89 14.89
N VAL A 215 2.85 -14.22 13.83
CA VAL A 215 4.23 -13.77 13.68
C VAL A 215 4.32 -12.50 12.82
N ALA A 216 5.27 -11.64 13.12
CA ALA A 216 5.65 -10.51 12.28
C ALA A 216 7.00 -10.79 11.59
N VAL A 217 7.06 -10.58 10.28
CA VAL A 217 8.30 -10.55 9.50
C VAL A 217 8.73 -9.09 9.37
N ALA A 218 9.94 -8.76 9.82
CA ALA A 218 10.47 -7.41 9.73
C ALA A 218 11.54 -7.32 8.65
N VAL A 219 11.42 -6.29 7.78
CA VAL A 219 12.40 -5.92 6.77
C VAL A 219 12.78 -4.45 6.95
N GLY A 220 14.03 -4.11 6.71
CA GLY A 220 14.56 -2.76 6.88
C GLY A 220 14.73 -1.99 5.59
N SER A 221 15.27 -0.77 5.70
CA SER A 221 15.56 0.10 4.56
C SER A 221 16.55 -0.53 3.58
N GLU A 222 16.50 -0.08 2.32
CA GLU A 222 17.33 -0.61 1.23
C GLU A 222 18.83 -0.36 1.46
N LYS A 223 19.17 0.70 2.19
CA LYS A 223 20.55 1.13 2.38
C LYS A 223 21.17 0.62 3.69
N TYR A 224 20.38 0.65 4.75
CA TYR A 224 20.89 0.40 6.09
C TYR A 224 20.33 -0.86 6.75
N GLY A 225 19.35 -1.51 6.13
CA GLY A 225 18.65 -2.64 6.74
C GLY A 225 17.76 -2.20 7.90
N LEU A 226 17.57 -3.10 8.85
CA LEU A 226 16.89 -2.84 10.12
C LEU A 226 17.82 -2.09 11.09
N THR A 227 17.25 -1.21 11.90
CA THR A 227 18.00 -0.49 12.94
C THR A 227 18.52 -1.46 14.02
N GLU A 228 19.55 -1.04 14.78
CA GLU A 228 20.03 -1.81 15.93
C GLU A 228 18.93 -2.03 16.97
N LEU A 229 18.06 -1.03 17.18
CA LEU A 229 16.90 -1.16 18.03
C LEU A 229 15.96 -2.27 17.57
N ALA A 230 15.62 -2.29 16.29
CA ALA A 230 14.77 -3.31 15.70
C ALA A 230 15.38 -4.71 15.83
N LEU A 231 16.68 -4.84 15.56
CA LEU A 231 17.41 -6.09 15.72
C LEU A 231 17.48 -6.56 17.19
N ALA A 232 17.67 -5.63 18.13
CA ALA A 232 17.72 -5.94 19.56
C ALA A 232 16.35 -6.40 20.12
N ARG A 233 15.26 -5.87 19.57
CA ARG A 233 13.87 -6.18 19.99
C ARG A 233 13.28 -7.38 19.26
N SER A 234 13.93 -7.88 18.18
CA SER A 234 13.45 -9.05 17.44
C SER A 234 13.56 -10.32 18.27
N THR A 235 12.58 -11.21 18.12
CA THR A 235 12.58 -12.53 18.77
C THR A 235 13.57 -13.47 18.09
N HIS A 236 13.63 -13.41 16.77
CA HIS A 236 14.53 -14.21 15.94
C HIS A 236 15.13 -13.35 14.83
N ARG A 237 16.29 -13.73 14.36
CA ARG A 237 16.94 -13.13 13.18
C ARG A 237 17.16 -14.21 12.15
N VAL A 238 16.84 -13.91 10.90
CA VAL A 238 17.00 -14.86 9.80
C VAL A 238 17.68 -14.21 8.61
N ARG A 239 18.43 -15.00 7.85
CA ARG A 239 19.00 -14.58 6.57
C ARG A 239 18.43 -15.37 5.40
N ILE A 240 18.45 -14.75 4.24
CA ILE A 240 18.24 -15.42 2.96
C ILE A 240 19.63 -15.81 2.43
N PRO A 241 19.91 -17.08 2.15
CA PRO A 241 21.23 -17.49 1.65
C PRO A 241 21.57 -16.80 0.32
N MET A 242 22.77 -16.25 0.25
CA MET A 242 23.31 -15.60 -0.96
C MET A 242 24.47 -16.46 -1.49
N VAL A 243 24.29 -17.08 -2.66
CA VAL A 243 25.29 -18.02 -3.26
C VAL A 243 26.17 -17.30 -4.27
N GLY A 244 25.74 -16.16 -4.77
CA GLY A 244 26.42 -15.38 -5.81
C GLY A 244 27.30 -14.27 -5.25
N ARG A 245 27.57 -13.26 -6.10
CA ARG A 245 28.41 -12.10 -5.74
C ARG A 245 27.62 -10.95 -5.11
N ALA A 246 26.29 -10.94 -5.25
CA ALA A 246 25.46 -9.94 -4.61
C ALA A 246 25.42 -10.17 -3.10
N ASN A 247 25.52 -9.12 -2.32
CA ASN A 247 25.48 -9.15 -0.86
C ASN A 247 24.07 -8.95 -0.28
N SER A 248 23.11 -8.58 -1.10
CA SER A 248 21.71 -8.34 -0.70
C SER A 248 20.75 -8.49 -1.88
N LEU A 249 19.46 -8.63 -1.56
CA LEU A 249 18.35 -8.57 -2.50
C LEU A 249 17.61 -7.24 -2.35
N ASN A 250 16.78 -6.90 -3.33
CA ASN A 250 15.79 -5.83 -3.18
C ASN A 250 14.88 -6.14 -1.98
N VAL A 251 14.52 -5.12 -1.19
CA VAL A 251 13.75 -5.29 0.06
C VAL A 251 12.39 -5.95 -0.17
N ALA A 252 11.69 -5.62 -1.25
CA ALA A 252 10.41 -6.26 -1.57
C ALA A 252 10.60 -7.73 -1.96
N THR A 253 11.70 -8.07 -2.62
CA THR A 253 12.07 -9.46 -2.94
C THR A 253 12.40 -10.23 -1.65
N SER A 254 13.17 -9.64 -0.74
CA SER A 254 13.47 -10.25 0.56
C SER A 254 12.19 -10.51 1.37
N ALA A 255 11.30 -9.52 1.44
CA ALA A 255 10.00 -9.67 2.08
C ALA A 255 9.18 -10.80 1.46
N ALA A 256 9.13 -10.88 0.12
CA ALA A 256 8.39 -11.91 -0.58
C ALA A 256 8.91 -13.33 -0.26
N ILE A 257 10.23 -13.52 -0.23
CA ILE A 257 10.82 -14.83 0.07
C ILE A 257 10.41 -15.30 1.47
N VAL A 258 10.56 -14.45 2.49
CA VAL A 258 10.26 -14.85 3.88
C VAL A 258 8.75 -14.97 4.12
N VAL A 259 7.93 -14.09 3.54
CA VAL A 259 6.46 -14.18 3.62
C VAL A 259 5.97 -15.47 2.95
N TYR A 260 6.51 -15.86 1.79
CA TYR A 260 6.11 -17.10 1.13
C TYR A 260 6.63 -18.35 1.81
N GLU A 261 7.73 -18.26 2.56
CA GLU A 261 8.14 -19.35 3.47
C GLU A 261 7.09 -19.54 4.57
N ALA A 262 6.57 -18.46 5.16
CA ALA A 262 5.46 -18.57 6.11
C ALA A 262 4.21 -19.21 5.46
N VAL A 263 3.88 -18.84 4.22
CA VAL A 263 2.77 -19.46 3.47
C VAL A 263 3.02 -20.96 3.27
N ARG A 264 4.25 -21.35 2.92
CA ARG A 264 4.63 -22.76 2.73
C ARG A 264 4.45 -23.57 4.02
N GLN A 265 4.96 -23.06 5.15
CA GLN A 265 4.85 -23.73 6.44
C GLN A 265 3.38 -23.90 6.86
N ARG A 266 2.57 -22.85 6.73
CA ARG A 266 1.14 -22.84 7.11
C ARG A 266 0.23 -23.71 6.24
N ARG A 267 0.68 -24.12 5.04
CA ARG A 267 -0.06 -25.06 4.16
C ARG A 267 0.28 -26.51 4.43
N ALA A 268 1.34 -26.77 5.20
CA ALA A 268 1.77 -28.13 5.52
C ALA A 268 1.07 -28.70 6.77
N ASP A 269 0.33 -27.85 7.48
CA ASP A 269 -0.52 -28.19 8.61
C ASP A 269 -1.99 -28.36 8.12
#